data_7245c6d81473936a59f3a19350693e3a
#
_entry.id   7245c6d81473936a59f3a19350693e3a
#
_cell.length_a   1.000
_cell.length_b   1.000
_cell.length_c   1.000
_cell.angle_alpha   90.00
_cell.angle_beta   90.00
_cell.angle_gamma   90.00
#
_symmetry.space_group_name_H-M   'P 1'
#
loop_
_entity.id
_entity.type
_entity.pdbx_description
1 polymer ?
#
loop_
_entity_poly.entity_id
_entity_poly.type
_entity_poly.pdbx_seq_one_letter_code
_entity_poly.pdbx_strand_id
1 'polypeptide(L)'
;AWIIAFCLNPKHTGLEIAVVRKTLASLKPTGLKDFIAMLREWGIYDERHHNKTENIYVLNGNIISFFGADNDLKLRGFSCDILYCNEGLELSSEEFLQLKIRTRAKIIIDYNPSANDHYLYDELDKDPNALFLTTTYRDNPYLPDAQIKEIEKLKDIDAVLYEIYAKGMRGQLKGLVFPNYSIVKEMPLDLKKRGYALDFGFTNDPSVLLDIGILGGEIYVDELMYETGLTNMDLSKRFKGLGVKNSNLIVADSSEPKSIAELKTMGHYVEGVVKGQDSIRHSINAVKGYKLN
;
A
#
# COMPACT_ATOMS: atom_id res chain seq x y z
N ALA A 1 12.43 4.84 22.39
CA ALA A 1 12.26 4.88 23.85
C ALA A 1 11.77 3.53 24.41
N TRP A 2 10.64 2.97 23.93
CA TRP A 2 10.02 1.76 24.49
C TRP A 2 10.99 0.56 24.55
N ILE A 3 11.70 0.23 23.46
CA ILE A 3 12.66 -0.89 23.42
C ILE A 3 13.72 -0.74 24.51
N ILE A 4 14.26 0.46 24.69
CA ILE A 4 15.28 0.73 25.69
C ILE A 4 14.72 0.49 27.10
N ALA A 5 13.59 1.11 27.41
CA ALA A 5 12.92 0.95 28.72
C ALA A 5 12.55 -0.52 28.99
N PHE A 6 12.10 -1.24 27.98
CA PHE A 6 11.79 -2.67 28.06
C PHE A 6 13.05 -3.50 28.38
N CYS A 7 14.15 -3.26 27.68
CA CYS A 7 15.42 -3.97 27.90
C CYS A 7 16.07 -3.66 29.24
N LEU A 8 15.84 -2.47 29.82
CA LEU A 8 16.37 -2.09 31.14
C LEU A 8 15.64 -2.78 32.31
N ASN A 9 14.49 -3.35 32.08
CA ASN A 9 13.79 -4.13 33.10
C ASN A 9 14.57 -5.42 33.38
N PRO A 10 14.98 -5.70 34.63
CA PRO A 10 15.78 -6.88 34.98
C PRO A 10 15.10 -8.23 34.68
N LYS A 11 13.78 -8.24 34.49
CA LYS A 11 13.03 -9.42 34.10
C LYS A 11 13.14 -9.77 32.61
N HIS A 12 13.61 -8.83 31.80
CA HIS A 12 13.73 -8.97 30.34
C HIS A 12 15.22 -9.05 29.97
N THR A 13 15.74 -10.25 29.91
CA THR A 13 17.15 -10.50 29.54
C THR A 13 17.23 -11.72 28.64
N GLY A 14 18.25 -11.76 27.78
CA GLY A 14 18.49 -12.87 26.86
C GLY A 14 17.54 -12.94 25.67
N LEU A 15 16.82 -11.85 25.36
CA LEU A 15 15.89 -11.77 24.25
C LEU A 15 16.56 -11.27 22.98
N GLU A 16 16.09 -11.80 21.84
CA GLU A 16 16.41 -11.30 20.50
C GLU A 16 15.31 -10.36 20.03
N ILE A 17 15.65 -9.12 19.75
CA ILE A 17 14.74 -8.07 19.31
C ILE A 17 15.15 -7.61 17.91
N ALA A 18 14.25 -7.69 16.96
CA ALA A 18 14.48 -7.22 15.60
C ALA A 18 13.74 -5.89 15.38
N VAL A 19 14.45 -4.89 14.88
CA VAL A 19 13.89 -3.62 14.40
C VAL A 19 14.04 -3.59 12.89
N VAL A 20 12.92 -3.59 12.18
CA VAL A 20 12.87 -3.78 10.73
C VAL A 20 12.13 -2.63 10.07
N ARG A 21 12.63 -2.17 8.93
CA ARG A 21 11.93 -1.29 8.00
C ARG A 21 12.09 -1.84 6.58
N LYS A 22 11.40 -1.30 5.60
CA LYS A 22 11.51 -1.73 4.19
C LYS A 22 12.97 -1.84 3.75
N THR A 23 13.79 -0.81 4.02
CA THR A 23 15.22 -0.81 3.68
C THR A 23 16.08 -0.42 4.88
N LEU A 24 17.29 -0.98 4.96
CA LEU A 24 18.26 -0.56 5.96
C LEU A 24 18.70 0.90 5.75
N ALA A 25 18.74 1.36 4.49
CA ALA A 25 19.09 2.74 4.15
C ALA A 25 18.10 3.76 4.77
N SER A 26 16.81 3.41 4.85
CA SER A 26 15.80 4.24 5.50
C SER A 26 15.82 4.09 7.03
N LEU A 27 16.15 2.92 7.56
CA LEU A 27 16.16 2.65 8.99
C LEU A 27 17.34 3.32 9.72
N LYS A 28 18.53 3.36 9.09
CA LYS A 28 19.74 3.93 9.71
C LYS A 28 19.61 5.40 10.14
N PRO A 29 19.18 6.34 9.24
CA PRO A 29 19.08 7.75 9.58
C PRO A 29 17.89 8.08 10.50
N THR A 30 16.99 7.13 10.73
CA THR A 30 15.80 7.25 11.58
C THR A 30 15.92 6.36 12.82
N GLY A 31 15.29 5.20 12.82
CA GLY A 31 15.16 4.33 13.98
C GLY A 31 16.47 3.96 14.67
N LEU A 32 17.55 3.61 13.93
CA LEU A 32 18.84 3.29 14.53
C LEU A 32 19.51 4.54 15.12
N LYS A 33 19.51 5.66 14.38
CA LYS A 33 20.07 6.94 14.86
C LYS A 33 19.40 7.39 16.14
N ASP A 34 18.07 7.37 16.18
CA ASP A 34 17.28 7.80 17.33
C ASP A 34 17.49 6.86 18.53
N PHE A 35 17.58 5.56 18.28
CA PHE A 35 17.90 4.58 19.33
C PHE A 35 19.25 4.88 19.98
N ILE A 36 20.29 5.09 19.20
CA ILE A 36 21.63 5.42 19.70
C ILE A 36 21.67 6.80 20.40
N ALA A 37 20.94 7.79 19.85
CA ALA A 37 20.86 9.12 20.46
C ALA A 37 20.22 9.05 21.84
N MET A 38 19.12 8.32 22.01
CA MET A 38 18.50 8.11 23.32
C MET A 38 19.40 7.38 24.33
N LEU A 39 20.14 6.34 23.89
CA LEU A 39 21.08 5.67 24.78
C LEU A 39 22.16 6.63 25.30
N ARG A 40 22.64 7.56 24.46
CA ARG A 40 23.59 8.58 24.83
C ARG A 40 23.00 9.62 25.78
N GLU A 41 21.80 10.09 25.47
CA GLU A 41 21.06 11.05 26.31
C GLU A 41 20.81 10.51 27.72
N TRP A 42 20.46 9.21 27.81
CA TRP A 42 20.23 8.53 29.07
C TRP A 42 21.52 8.10 29.80
N GLY A 43 22.70 8.35 29.19
CA GLY A 43 23.99 8.03 29.78
C GLY A 43 24.34 6.54 29.84
N ILE A 44 23.65 5.72 29.06
CA ILE A 44 23.79 4.25 29.07
C ILE A 44 24.40 3.68 27.78
N TYR A 45 24.83 4.54 26.86
CA TYR A 45 25.54 4.07 25.66
C TYR A 45 26.91 3.55 25.97
N ASP A 46 27.23 2.33 25.55
CA ASP A 46 28.56 1.73 25.63
C ASP A 46 28.97 1.23 24.22
N GLU A 47 30.09 1.76 23.72
CA GLU A 47 30.60 1.42 22.39
C GLU A 47 30.97 -0.08 22.25
N ARG A 48 31.38 -0.73 23.34
CA ARG A 48 31.73 -2.16 23.36
C ARG A 48 30.51 -3.05 23.05
N HIS A 49 29.31 -2.55 23.30
CA HIS A 49 28.05 -3.24 23.06
C HIS A 49 27.44 -2.91 21.67
N HIS A 50 28.10 -2.04 20.88
CA HIS A 50 27.61 -1.58 19.59
C HIS A 50 28.41 -2.17 18.41
N ASN A 51 27.93 -3.22 17.78
CA ASN A 51 28.45 -3.69 16.50
C ASN A 51 27.91 -2.82 15.36
N LYS A 52 28.68 -1.82 14.95
CA LYS A 52 28.30 -0.84 13.91
C LYS A 52 28.21 -1.47 12.50
N THR A 53 28.96 -2.53 12.26
CA THR A 53 28.98 -3.22 10.96
C THR A 53 27.70 -4.02 10.75
N GLU A 54 27.30 -4.79 11.76
CA GLU A 54 26.09 -5.62 11.70
C GLU A 54 24.82 -4.85 12.11
N ASN A 55 24.98 -3.61 12.61
CA ASN A 55 23.87 -2.80 13.18
C ASN A 55 23.17 -3.51 14.35
N ILE A 56 23.98 -4.00 15.29
CA ILE A 56 23.52 -4.72 16.48
C ILE A 56 23.94 -3.94 17.72
N TYR A 57 23.05 -3.85 18.70
CA TYR A 57 23.35 -3.33 20.03
C TYR A 57 22.96 -4.34 21.10
N VAL A 58 23.81 -4.54 22.09
CA VAL A 58 23.51 -5.42 23.23
C VAL A 58 23.17 -4.55 24.44
N LEU A 59 21.98 -4.74 25.02
CA LEU A 59 21.51 -3.99 26.19
C LEU A 59 20.92 -4.94 27.24
N ASN A 60 21.52 -4.98 28.40
CA ASN A 60 21.12 -5.86 29.51
C ASN A 60 20.95 -7.33 29.07
N GLY A 61 21.92 -7.84 28.28
CA GLY A 61 21.92 -9.21 27.74
C GLY A 61 20.92 -9.44 26.58
N ASN A 62 20.13 -8.45 26.19
CA ASN A 62 19.25 -8.54 25.04
C ASN A 62 20.01 -8.11 23.77
N ILE A 63 19.80 -8.80 22.67
CA ILE A 63 20.39 -8.49 21.37
C ILE A 63 19.37 -7.73 20.54
N ILE A 64 19.68 -6.50 20.14
CA ILE A 64 18.81 -5.65 19.34
C ILE A 64 19.45 -5.47 17.96
N SER A 65 18.82 -6.02 16.93
CA SER A 65 19.29 -6.05 15.55
C SER A 65 18.47 -5.12 14.67
N PHE A 66 19.13 -4.31 13.83
CA PHE A 66 18.49 -3.38 12.89
C PHE A 66 18.81 -3.79 11.45
N PHE A 67 17.77 -4.08 10.66
CA PHE A 67 17.95 -4.48 9.26
C PHE A 67 16.77 -4.09 8.36
N GLY A 68 17.00 -4.17 7.03
CA GLY A 68 15.96 -3.94 6.02
C GLY A 68 15.31 -5.24 5.59
N ALA A 69 14.02 -5.19 5.29
CA ALA A 69 13.25 -6.31 4.76
C ALA A 69 13.56 -6.60 3.27
N ASP A 70 14.26 -5.69 2.59
CA ASP A 70 14.71 -5.82 1.20
C ASP A 70 15.82 -6.86 0.98
N ASN A 71 16.29 -7.52 2.04
CA ASN A 71 17.31 -8.56 1.97
C ASN A 71 16.73 -9.94 2.28
N ASP A 72 16.33 -10.66 1.24
CA ASP A 72 15.77 -12.01 1.34
C ASP A 72 16.59 -13.01 2.14
N LEU A 73 17.93 -12.94 2.04
CA LEU A 73 18.81 -13.84 2.77
C LEU A 73 18.75 -13.58 4.28
N LYS A 74 18.67 -12.31 4.68
CA LYS A 74 18.47 -11.94 6.09
C LYS A 74 17.09 -12.35 6.58
N LEU A 75 16.06 -12.14 5.78
CA LEU A 75 14.70 -12.56 6.13
C LEU A 75 14.55 -14.07 6.36
N ARG A 76 15.26 -14.88 5.57
CA ARG A 76 15.20 -16.34 5.69
C ARG A 76 15.98 -16.89 6.88
N GLY A 77 17.02 -16.21 7.31
CA GLY A 77 17.95 -16.67 8.34
C GLY A 77 17.72 -16.12 9.74
N PHE A 78 16.82 -15.14 9.92
CA PHE A 78 16.61 -14.55 11.23
C PHE A 78 15.51 -15.25 12.03
N SER A 79 15.57 -15.12 13.33
CA SER A 79 14.45 -15.36 14.25
C SER A 79 14.56 -14.36 15.40
N CYS A 80 13.46 -14.00 16.03
CA CYS A 80 13.45 -13.09 17.17
C CYS A 80 12.34 -13.42 18.15
N ASP A 81 12.46 -12.88 19.36
CA ASP A 81 11.38 -12.93 20.35
C ASP A 81 10.40 -11.79 20.12
N ILE A 82 10.93 -10.62 19.81
CA ILE A 82 10.15 -9.40 19.58
C ILE A 82 10.54 -8.79 18.24
N LEU A 83 9.55 -8.58 17.39
CA LEU A 83 9.68 -7.86 16.15
C LEU A 83 9.10 -6.45 16.29
N TYR A 84 9.84 -5.45 15.87
CA TYR A 84 9.34 -4.09 15.70
C TYR A 84 9.46 -3.67 14.23
N CYS A 85 8.32 -3.56 13.56
CA CYS A 85 8.22 -3.05 12.20
C CYS A 85 8.05 -1.53 12.23
N ASN A 86 9.08 -0.80 11.84
CA ASN A 86 9.03 0.65 11.70
C ASN A 86 8.49 1.01 10.32
N GLU A 87 7.46 1.84 10.25
CA GLU A 87 6.72 2.19 9.04
C GLU A 87 6.17 0.94 8.33
N GLY A 88 5.33 0.19 9.03
CA GLY A 88 4.83 -1.11 8.60
C GLY A 88 4.10 -1.12 7.25
N LEU A 89 3.52 0.00 6.80
CA LEU A 89 2.89 0.12 5.49
C LEU A 89 3.89 0.11 4.32
N GLU A 90 5.19 0.25 4.58
CA GLU A 90 6.22 0.11 3.53
C GLU A 90 6.51 -1.36 3.18
N LEU A 91 6.14 -2.31 4.05
CA LEU A 91 6.41 -3.74 3.87
C LEU A 91 5.39 -4.38 2.91
N SER A 92 5.85 -5.28 2.04
CA SER A 92 4.93 -6.13 1.28
C SER A 92 4.33 -7.24 2.16
N SER A 93 3.24 -7.85 1.69
CA SER A 93 2.59 -8.95 2.41
C SER A 93 3.52 -10.16 2.60
N GLU A 94 4.36 -10.46 1.59
CA GLU A 94 5.33 -11.55 1.65
C GLU A 94 6.44 -11.27 2.67
N GLU A 95 6.98 -10.05 2.68
CA GLU A 95 8.02 -9.65 3.65
C GLU A 95 7.46 -9.72 5.06
N PHE A 96 6.27 -9.16 5.29
CA PHE A 96 5.64 -9.21 6.60
C PHE A 96 5.32 -10.64 7.04
N LEU A 97 4.84 -11.51 6.14
CA LEU A 97 4.61 -12.92 6.43
C LEU A 97 5.92 -13.62 6.86
N GLN A 98 7.03 -13.39 6.12
CA GLN A 98 8.34 -13.96 6.47
C GLN A 98 8.82 -13.51 7.85
N LEU A 99 8.60 -12.26 8.21
CA LEU A 99 8.92 -11.71 9.53
C LEU A 99 8.02 -12.31 10.62
N LYS A 100 6.71 -12.37 10.38
CA LYS A 100 5.69 -12.85 11.31
C LYS A 100 5.93 -14.29 11.74
N ILE A 101 6.17 -15.20 10.78
CA ILE A 101 6.37 -16.64 11.08
C ILE A 101 7.65 -16.96 11.84
N ARG A 102 8.60 -16.00 11.91
CA ARG A 102 9.87 -16.13 12.62
C ARG A 102 9.93 -15.37 13.93
N THR A 103 8.84 -14.73 14.31
CA THR A 103 8.71 -14.02 15.58
C THR A 103 8.02 -14.91 16.61
N ARG A 104 8.71 -15.13 17.74
CA ARG A 104 8.28 -16.10 18.75
C ARG A 104 7.23 -15.57 19.74
N ALA A 105 7.28 -14.28 20.10
CA ALA A 105 6.46 -13.77 21.21
C ALA A 105 5.60 -12.55 20.87
N LYS A 106 6.14 -11.48 20.28
CA LYS A 106 5.42 -10.23 20.09
C LYS A 106 5.81 -9.51 18.81
N ILE A 107 4.82 -8.95 18.13
CA ILE A 107 5.00 -8.06 16.99
C ILE A 107 4.47 -6.69 17.37
N ILE A 108 5.25 -5.66 17.11
CA ILE A 108 4.90 -4.25 17.28
C ILE A 108 5.07 -3.60 15.91
N ILE A 109 4.09 -2.82 15.50
CA ILE A 109 4.09 -2.18 14.19
C ILE A 109 3.70 -0.72 14.40
N ASP A 110 4.49 0.19 13.87
CA ASP A 110 4.08 1.59 13.77
C ASP A 110 3.85 1.96 12.31
N TYR A 111 2.93 2.85 12.07
CA TYR A 111 2.66 3.42 10.76
C TYR A 111 1.81 4.69 10.85
N ASN A 112 1.97 5.58 9.89
CA ASN A 112 0.99 6.61 9.61
C ASN A 112 -0.07 6.01 8.66
N PRO A 113 -1.37 6.11 8.97
CA PRO A 113 -2.41 5.44 8.20
C PRO A 113 -2.71 6.18 6.87
N SER A 114 -1.70 6.31 6.02
CA SER A 114 -1.72 7.09 4.78
C SER A 114 -2.24 6.32 3.55
N ALA A 115 -2.29 4.99 3.61
CA ALA A 115 -2.86 4.19 2.55
C ALA A 115 -4.39 4.12 2.66
N ASN A 116 -5.10 4.10 1.52
CA ASN A 116 -6.56 3.89 1.49
C ASN A 116 -6.90 2.45 1.81
N ASP A 117 -6.17 1.54 1.18
CA ASP A 117 -6.31 0.11 1.28
C ASP A 117 -4.91 -0.49 1.43
N HIS A 118 -4.75 -1.41 2.38
CA HIS A 118 -3.49 -2.07 2.62
C HIS A 118 -3.73 -3.41 3.33
N TYR A 119 -3.07 -4.49 2.88
CA TYR A 119 -3.19 -5.82 3.45
C TYR A 119 -3.01 -5.83 4.97
N LEU A 120 -2.15 -4.98 5.51
CA LEU A 120 -1.86 -4.89 6.94
C LEU A 120 -3.09 -4.44 7.74
N TYR A 121 -3.95 -3.60 7.20
CA TYR A 121 -5.21 -3.22 7.84
C TYR A 121 -6.12 -4.43 8.00
N ASP A 122 -6.27 -5.21 6.93
CA ASP A 122 -7.08 -6.43 6.95
C ASP A 122 -6.53 -7.49 7.92
N GLU A 123 -5.21 -7.64 7.96
CA GLU A 123 -4.53 -8.56 8.89
C GLU A 123 -4.78 -8.15 10.35
N LEU A 124 -4.62 -6.87 10.66
CA LEU A 124 -4.75 -6.36 12.03
C LEU A 124 -6.22 -6.30 12.48
N ASP A 125 -7.16 -5.92 11.59
CA ASP A 125 -8.58 -5.83 11.92
C ASP A 125 -9.20 -7.22 12.17
N LYS A 126 -8.62 -8.28 11.59
CA LYS A 126 -9.05 -9.68 11.78
C LYS A 126 -8.41 -10.37 12.99
N ASP A 127 -7.34 -9.81 13.56
CA ASP A 127 -6.66 -10.40 14.72
C ASP A 127 -7.32 -9.94 16.03
N PRO A 128 -8.02 -10.81 16.76
CA PRO A 128 -8.69 -10.45 18.01
C PRO A 128 -7.70 -10.09 19.15
N ASN A 129 -6.41 -10.39 18.99
CA ASN A 129 -5.36 -10.06 19.95
C ASN A 129 -4.61 -8.78 19.60
N ALA A 130 -4.92 -8.15 18.47
CA ALA A 130 -4.30 -6.90 18.08
C ALA A 130 -4.75 -5.76 19.01
N LEU A 131 -3.77 -5.06 19.57
CA LEU A 131 -4.00 -3.87 20.39
C LEU A 131 -3.61 -2.65 19.57
N PHE A 132 -4.55 -1.72 19.42
CA PHE A 132 -4.33 -0.46 18.71
C PHE A 132 -4.07 0.68 19.70
N LEU A 133 -3.00 1.41 19.45
CA LEU A 133 -2.68 2.64 20.14
C LEU A 133 -2.52 3.76 19.13
N THR A 134 -3.43 4.70 19.11
CA THR A 134 -3.29 5.91 18.30
C THR A 134 -2.65 7.00 19.12
N THR A 135 -1.52 7.53 18.62
CA THR A 135 -0.85 8.69 19.20
C THR A 135 -0.83 9.83 18.18
N THR A 136 -0.94 11.05 18.67
CA THR A 136 -0.99 12.25 17.85
C THR A 136 0.08 13.25 18.32
N TYR A 137 0.29 14.32 17.57
CA TYR A 137 1.18 15.40 17.98
C TYR A 137 0.81 16.00 19.36
N ARG A 138 -0.46 15.88 19.79
CA ARG A 138 -0.95 16.37 21.09
C ARG A 138 -0.47 15.52 22.27
N ASP A 139 -0.11 14.28 21.99
CA ASP A 139 0.39 13.35 23.01
C ASP A 139 1.91 13.51 23.24
N ASN A 140 2.58 14.35 22.44
CA ASN A 140 4.00 14.64 22.56
C ASN A 140 4.24 16.02 23.21
N PRO A 141 4.49 16.09 24.54
CA PRO A 141 4.70 17.37 25.23
C PRO A 141 6.01 18.08 24.88
N TYR A 142 6.90 17.40 24.14
CA TYR A 142 8.20 17.94 23.74
C TYR A 142 8.23 18.43 22.29
N LEU A 143 7.09 18.42 21.60
CA LEU A 143 7.04 18.86 20.21
C LEU A 143 7.20 20.39 20.15
N PRO A 144 8.13 20.91 19.31
CA PRO A 144 8.30 22.36 19.15
C PRO A 144 7.05 23.05 18.63
N ASP A 145 6.74 24.25 19.16
CA ASP A 145 5.59 25.06 18.74
C ASP A 145 5.53 25.32 17.23
N ALA A 146 6.71 25.44 16.58
CA ALA A 146 6.79 25.62 15.13
C ALA A 146 6.23 24.41 14.37
N GLN A 147 6.51 23.20 14.85
CA GLN A 147 5.98 21.96 14.23
C GLN A 147 4.47 21.82 14.49
N ILE A 148 4.01 22.16 15.70
CA ILE A 148 2.57 22.16 16.01
C ILE A 148 1.83 23.11 15.05
N LYS A 149 2.35 24.32 14.83
CA LYS A 149 1.75 25.29 13.89
C LYS A 149 1.70 24.76 12.45
N GLU A 150 2.75 24.06 11.99
CA GLU A 150 2.74 23.50 10.63
C GLU A 150 1.72 22.34 10.50
N ILE A 151 1.59 21.51 11.53
CA ILE A 151 0.56 20.45 11.55
C ILE A 151 -0.85 21.05 11.55
N GLU A 152 -1.09 22.08 12.38
CA GLU A 152 -2.41 22.73 12.45
C GLU A 152 -2.78 23.46 11.14
N LYS A 153 -1.82 24.01 10.40
CA LYS A 153 -2.05 24.58 9.07
C LYS A 153 -2.59 23.58 8.06
N LEU A 154 -2.26 22.29 8.20
CA LEU A 154 -2.80 21.24 7.30
C LEU A 154 -4.32 21.23 7.30
N LYS A 155 -4.97 21.65 8.40
CA LYS A 155 -6.42 21.73 8.50
C LYS A 155 -7.05 22.60 7.40
N ASP A 156 -6.37 23.68 7.03
CA ASP A 156 -6.85 24.66 6.06
C ASP A 156 -6.32 24.35 4.64
N ILE A 157 -5.21 23.63 4.53
CA ILE A 157 -4.54 23.33 3.26
C ILE A 157 -5.02 21.99 2.68
N ASP A 158 -5.03 20.96 3.52
CA ASP A 158 -5.40 19.58 3.13
C ASP A 158 -6.01 18.83 4.32
N ALA A 159 -7.32 18.80 4.35
CA ALA A 159 -8.07 18.16 5.43
C ALA A 159 -7.76 16.65 5.56
N VAL A 160 -7.35 15.97 4.49
CA VAL A 160 -7.02 14.55 4.50
C VAL A 160 -5.66 14.32 5.16
N LEU A 161 -4.66 15.12 4.79
CA LEU A 161 -3.36 15.07 5.46
C LEU A 161 -3.50 15.42 6.95
N TYR A 162 -4.41 16.36 7.29
CA TYR A 162 -4.70 16.66 8.70
C TYR A 162 -5.32 15.46 9.44
N GLU A 163 -6.28 14.74 8.83
CA GLU A 163 -6.84 13.52 9.44
C GLU A 163 -5.77 12.45 9.66
N ILE A 164 -4.88 12.24 8.69
CA ILE A 164 -3.81 11.25 8.76
C ILE A 164 -2.75 11.64 9.81
N TYR A 165 -2.11 12.79 9.63
CA TYR A 165 -0.93 13.18 10.40
C TYR A 165 -1.25 13.83 11.74
N ALA A 166 -2.38 14.52 11.84
CA ALA A 166 -2.76 15.20 13.08
C ALA A 166 -3.67 14.35 13.97
N LYS A 167 -4.52 13.51 13.40
CA LYS A 167 -5.47 12.70 14.16
C LYS A 167 -5.16 11.19 14.14
N GLY A 168 -4.21 10.74 13.33
CA GLY A 168 -3.90 9.31 13.17
C GLY A 168 -5.06 8.49 12.63
N MET A 169 -5.98 9.12 11.90
CA MET A 169 -7.12 8.45 11.30
C MET A 169 -6.74 7.89 9.94
N ARG A 170 -7.27 6.73 9.58
CA ARG A 170 -7.14 6.21 8.21
C ARG A 170 -7.72 7.26 7.27
N GLY A 171 -6.84 7.81 6.42
CA GLY A 171 -7.25 8.82 5.47
C GLY A 171 -8.20 8.18 4.46
N GLN A 172 -9.45 8.61 4.50
CA GLN A 172 -10.25 8.51 3.28
C GLN A 172 -9.68 9.57 2.34
N LEU A 173 -8.80 9.15 1.42
CA LEU A 173 -8.29 10.09 0.42
C LEU A 173 -9.49 10.68 -0.31
N LYS A 174 -9.76 11.96 -0.05
CA LYS A 174 -10.62 12.79 -0.90
C LYS A 174 -10.04 12.98 -2.31
N GLY A 175 -9.05 12.18 -2.65
CA GLY A 175 -8.41 12.09 -3.95
C GLY A 175 -8.88 10.91 -4.79
N LEU A 176 -9.88 10.16 -4.35
CA LEU A 176 -10.55 9.24 -5.26
C LEU A 176 -11.10 10.07 -6.42
N VAL A 177 -10.61 9.76 -7.61
CA VAL A 177 -11.14 10.38 -8.84
C VAL A 177 -12.66 10.19 -8.89
N PHE A 178 -13.12 9.05 -8.37
CA PHE A 178 -14.54 8.68 -8.28
C PHE A 178 -14.90 8.29 -6.84
N PRO A 179 -15.25 9.27 -5.96
CA PRO A 179 -15.55 8.99 -4.55
C PRO A 179 -16.93 8.32 -4.33
N ASN A 180 -17.84 8.45 -5.28
CA ASN A 180 -19.19 7.93 -5.19
C ASN A 180 -19.30 6.60 -5.93
N TYR A 181 -18.83 5.52 -5.32
CA TYR A 181 -19.05 4.17 -5.84
C TYR A 181 -19.65 3.26 -4.77
N SER A 182 -20.31 2.21 -5.22
CA SER A 182 -20.78 1.12 -4.36
C SER A 182 -20.40 -0.23 -4.97
N ILE A 183 -20.08 -1.20 -4.13
CA ILE A 183 -19.79 -2.57 -4.60
C ILE A 183 -21.13 -3.31 -4.68
N VAL A 184 -21.46 -3.80 -5.86
CA VAL A 184 -22.63 -4.64 -6.12
C VAL A 184 -22.21 -6.08 -6.33
N LYS A 185 -23.11 -7.03 -6.06
CA LYS A 185 -22.79 -8.47 -6.18
C LYS A 185 -22.74 -8.96 -7.62
N GLU A 186 -23.55 -8.38 -8.50
CA GLU A 186 -23.71 -8.82 -9.88
C GLU A 186 -24.05 -7.63 -10.78
N MET A 187 -23.61 -7.72 -12.06
CA MET A 187 -24.00 -6.78 -13.09
C MET A 187 -25.49 -6.93 -13.44
N PRO A 188 -26.27 -5.84 -13.56
CA PRO A 188 -27.66 -5.92 -14.02
C PRO A 188 -27.75 -6.55 -15.42
N LEU A 189 -28.77 -7.39 -15.62
CA LEU A 189 -28.98 -8.07 -16.90
C LEU A 189 -29.56 -7.16 -18.00
N ASP A 190 -30.22 -6.08 -17.63
CA ASP A 190 -30.98 -5.20 -18.51
C ASP A 190 -30.24 -3.88 -18.86
N LEU A 191 -28.94 -3.90 -18.84
CA LEU A 191 -28.08 -2.77 -19.22
C LEU A 191 -28.41 -2.30 -20.66
N LYS A 192 -28.84 -1.04 -20.79
CA LYS A 192 -29.26 -0.47 -22.09
C LYS A 192 -28.09 -0.12 -23.00
N LYS A 193 -26.96 0.24 -22.43
CA LYS A 193 -25.70 0.49 -23.15
C LYS A 193 -24.63 -0.35 -22.50
N ARG A 194 -23.95 -1.19 -23.26
CA ARG A 194 -22.88 -2.07 -22.79
C ARG A 194 -21.74 -2.04 -23.79
N GLY A 195 -20.52 -1.98 -23.27
CA GLY A 195 -19.28 -2.01 -24.03
C GLY A 195 -18.13 -2.45 -23.15
N TYR A 196 -16.97 -2.62 -23.75
CA TYR A 196 -15.79 -3.05 -23.05
C TYR A 196 -14.71 -1.97 -23.14
N ALA A 197 -13.93 -1.81 -22.06
CA ALA A 197 -12.73 -0.99 -22.07
C ALA A 197 -11.50 -1.89 -21.93
N LEU A 198 -10.50 -1.67 -22.78
CA LEU A 198 -9.25 -2.42 -22.79
C LEU A 198 -8.08 -1.46 -22.53
N ASP A 199 -7.31 -1.75 -21.50
CA ASP A 199 -5.98 -1.18 -21.31
C ASP A 199 -4.93 -2.23 -21.65
N PHE A 200 -3.95 -1.85 -22.49
CA PHE A 200 -2.89 -2.74 -22.90
C PHE A 200 -1.73 -2.71 -21.92
N GLY A 201 -1.32 -3.85 -21.46
CA GLY A 201 -0.08 -4.07 -20.72
C GLY A 201 0.69 -5.25 -21.28
N PHE A 202 1.94 -5.44 -20.84
CA PHE A 202 2.73 -6.60 -21.26
C PHE A 202 3.59 -7.15 -20.13
N THR A 203 4.82 -6.67 -19.94
CA THR A 203 5.79 -7.31 -19.06
C THR A 203 5.53 -7.00 -17.58
N ASN A 204 5.44 -5.74 -17.21
CA ASN A 204 5.27 -5.28 -15.83
C ASN A 204 3.86 -4.76 -15.57
N ASP A 205 3.20 -4.25 -16.61
CA ASP A 205 1.84 -3.72 -16.53
C ASP A 205 0.85 -4.79 -17.00
N PRO A 206 -0.25 -5.01 -16.28
CA PRO A 206 -1.29 -5.94 -16.69
C PRO A 206 -2.11 -5.40 -17.87
N SER A 207 -2.56 -6.30 -18.75
CA SER A 207 -3.67 -6.00 -19.64
C SER A 207 -4.97 -6.13 -18.87
N VAL A 208 -5.84 -5.11 -18.96
CA VAL A 208 -7.10 -5.05 -18.22
C VAL A 208 -8.28 -4.98 -19.19
N LEU A 209 -9.29 -5.81 -18.96
CA LEU A 209 -10.56 -5.74 -19.67
C LEU A 209 -11.69 -5.50 -18.69
N LEU A 210 -12.41 -4.40 -18.87
CA LEU A 210 -13.59 -4.04 -18.11
C LEU A 210 -14.85 -4.24 -18.96
N ASP A 211 -15.90 -4.81 -18.35
CA ASP A 211 -17.27 -4.75 -18.86
C ASP A 211 -17.97 -3.53 -18.27
N ILE A 212 -18.50 -2.67 -19.09
CA ILE A 212 -19.09 -1.42 -18.66
C ILE A 212 -20.52 -1.32 -19.20
N GLY A 213 -21.45 -1.00 -18.32
CA GLY A 213 -22.84 -0.79 -18.70
C GLY A 213 -23.46 0.42 -18.02
N ILE A 214 -24.53 0.95 -18.63
CA ILE A 214 -25.27 2.10 -18.10
C ILE A 214 -26.74 1.71 -17.95
N LEU A 215 -27.27 1.92 -16.75
CA LEU A 215 -28.69 1.73 -16.42
C LEU A 215 -29.16 2.82 -15.46
N GLY A 216 -30.28 3.47 -15.78
CA GLY A 216 -30.92 4.44 -14.86
C GLY A 216 -30.08 5.67 -14.48
N GLY A 217 -29.04 6.01 -15.27
CA GLY A 217 -28.10 7.09 -14.92
C GLY A 217 -26.96 6.64 -14.01
N GLU A 218 -26.80 5.36 -13.77
CA GLU A 218 -25.68 4.77 -13.05
C GLU A 218 -24.78 3.99 -14.01
N ILE A 219 -23.48 3.96 -13.74
CA ILE A 219 -22.48 3.15 -14.46
C ILE A 219 -22.20 1.91 -13.61
N TYR A 220 -22.20 0.75 -14.27
CA TYR A 220 -21.82 -0.53 -13.71
C TYR A 220 -20.51 -0.98 -14.38
N VAL A 221 -19.55 -1.43 -13.58
CA VAL A 221 -18.21 -1.85 -14.05
C VAL A 221 -17.87 -3.20 -13.44
N ASP A 222 -17.47 -4.15 -14.28
CA ASP A 222 -16.96 -5.46 -13.86
C ASP A 222 -15.58 -5.69 -14.46
N GLU A 223 -14.61 -6.09 -13.64
CA GLU A 223 -13.25 -6.43 -14.08
C GLU A 223 -13.21 -7.88 -14.55
N LEU A 224 -13.26 -8.07 -15.87
CA LEU A 224 -13.24 -9.40 -16.48
C LEU A 224 -11.84 -10.01 -16.58
N MET A 225 -10.81 -9.18 -16.66
CA MET A 225 -9.43 -9.63 -16.86
C MET A 225 -8.44 -8.60 -16.31
N TYR A 226 -7.44 -9.10 -15.58
CA TYR A 226 -6.30 -8.33 -15.07
C TYR A 226 -5.07 -9.27 -15.10
N GLU A 227 -4.34 -9.30 -16.21
CA GLU A 227 -3.28 -10.30 -16.44
C GLU A 227 -2.07 -9.67 -17.14
N THR A 228 -0.86 -10.07 -16.75
CA THR A 228 0.41 -9.66 -17.39
C THR A 228 0.87 -10.69 -18.42
N GLY A 229 1.75 -10.30 -19.34
CA GLY A 229 2.43 -11.18 -20.28
C GLY A 229 1.56 -11.68 -21.45
N LEU A 230 0.39 -11.05 -21.70
CA LEU A 230 -0.50 -11.45 -22.77
C LEU A 230 -0.08 -10.86 -24.12
N THR A 231 0.05 -11.71 -25.15
CA THR A 231 0.14 -11.28 -26.55
C THR A 231 -1.25 -10.91 -27.07
N ASN A 232 -1.33 -10.22 -28.23
CA ASN A 232 -2.62 -9.92 -28.86
C ASN A 232 -3.40 -11.18 -29.21
N MET A 233 -2.71 -12.29 -29.54
CA MET A 233 -3.34 -13.59 -29.76
C MET A 233 -3.96 -14.13 -28.46
N ASP A 234 -3.28 -13.98 -27.34
CA ASP A 234 -3.80 -14.42 -26.04
C ASP A 234 -4.98 -13.55 -25.60
N LEU A 235 -4.92 -12.22 -25.81
CA LEU A 235 -6.06 -11.33 -25.63
C LEU A 235 -7.28 -11.78 -26.42
N SER A 236 -7.10 -12.09 -27.71
CA SER A 236 -8.19 -12.61 -28.56
C SER A 236 -8.81 -13.90 -28.02
N LYS A 237 -7.99 -14.84 -27.51
CA LYS A 237 -8.47 -16.07 -26.86
C LYS A 237 -9.24 -15.76 -25.57
N ARG A 238 -8.71 -14.85 -24.75
CA ARG A 238 -9.37 -14.42 -23.50
C ARG A 238 -10.73 -13.80 -23.77
N PHE A 239 -10.85 -12.89 -24.75
CA PHE A 239 -12.12 -12.28 -25.12
C PHE A 239 -13.18 -13.32 -25.47
N LYS A 240 -12.81 -14.33 -26.26
CA LYS A 240 -13.72 -15.43 -26.60
C LYS A 240 -14.10 -16.27 -25.38
N GLY A 241 -13.13 -16.58 -24.50
CA GLY A 241 -13.37 -17.33 -23.28
C GLY A 241 -14.27 -16.59 -22.28
N LEU A 242 -14.20 -15.25 -22.23
CA LEU A 242 -15.02 -14.38 -21.40
C LEU A 242 -16.39 -14.04 -22.03
N GLY A 243 -16.70 -14.60 -23.21
CA GLY A 243 -17.99 -14.39 -23.87
C GLY A 243 -18.12 -13.04 -24.60
N VAL A 244 -17.02 -12.31 -24.80
CA VAL A 244 -17.00 -11.07 -25.60
C VAL A 244 -17.20 -11.43 -27.07
N LYS A 245 -18.35 -11.03 -27.63
CA LYS A 245 -18.67 -11.30 -29.04
C LYS A 245 -17.90 -10.38 -29.96
N ASN A 246 -17.59 -10.82 -31.14
CA ASN A 246 -16.91 -10.02 -32.18
C ASN A 246 -17.64 -8.71 -32.53
N SER A 247 -18.95 -8.67 -32.32
CA SER A 247 -19.80 -7.49 -32.55
C SER A 247 -19.82 -6.51 -31.36
N ASN A 248 -19.24 -6.87 -30.22
CA ASN A 248 -19.19 -5.99 -29.06
C ASN A 248 -18.09 -4.95 -29.26
N LEU A 249 -18.43 -3.69 -29.00
CA LEU A 249 -17.45 -2.61 -29.03
C LEU A 249 -16.48 -2.75 -27.85
N ILE A 250 -15.19 -2.79 -28.18
CA ILE A 250 -14.08 -2.69 -27.23
C ILE A 250 -13.38 -1.34 -27.48
N VAL A 251 -13.37 -0.48 -26.50
CA VAL A 251 -12.66 0.81 -26.54
C VAL A 251 -11.31 0.61 -25.89
N ALA A 252 -10.23 0.83 -26.65
CA ALA A 252 -8.86 0.61 -26.17
C ALA A 252 -8.06 1.91 -26.09
N ASP A 253 -6.99 1.91 -25.29
CA ASP A 253 -6.04 3.02 -25.30
C ASP A 253 -5.39 3.17 -26.70
N SER A 254 -5.42 4.36 -27.24
CA SER A 254 -4.88 4.68 -28.56
C SER A 254 -3.35 4.74 -28.62
N SER A 255 -2.64 4.55 -27.53
CA SER A 255 -1.17 4.46 -27.49
C SER A 255 -0.62 3.22 -28.21
N GLU A 256 -1.47 2.17 -28.40
CA GLU A 256 -1.12 0.89 -29.00
C GLU A 256 -1.84 0.66 -30.35
N PRO A 257 -1.61 1.48 -31.38
CA PRO A 257 -2.36 1.38 -32.66
C PRO A 257 -2.09 0.08 -33.41
N LYS A 258 -0.91 -0.54 -33.24
CA LYS A 258 -0.58 -1.84 -33.84
C LYS A 258 -1.40 -2.96 -33.24
N SER A 259 -1.51 -3.01 -31.92
CA SER A 259 -2.31 -4.00 -31.18
C SER A 259 -3.79 -3.87 -31.53
N ILE A 260 -4.31 -2.65 -31.65
CA ILE A 260 -5.68 -2.38 -32.09
C ILE A 260 -5.90 -2.93 -33.52
N ALA A 261 -4.98 -2.65 -34.45
CA ALA A 261 -5.09 -3.13 -35.84
C ALA A 261 -5.05 -4.67 -35.94
N GLU A 262 -4.19 -5.30 -35.15
CA GLU A 262 -4.07 -6.77 -35.10
C GLU A 262 -5.34 -7.40 -34.52
N LEU A 263 -5.90 -6.91 -33.44
CA LEU A 263 -7.17 -7.41 -32.89
C LEU A 263 -8.34 -7.22 -33.86
N LYS A 264 -8.39 -6.14 -34.64
CA LYS A 264 -9.36 -5.95 -35.73
C LYS A 264 -9.21 -7.03 -36.81
N THR A 265 -7.97 -7.35 -37.17
CA THR A 265 -7.70 -8.42 -38.16
C THR A 265 -8.14 -9.80 -37.66
N MET A 266 -8.10 -10.02 -36.33
CA MET A 266 -8.62 -11.24 -35.69
C MET A 266 -10.15 -11.25 -35.53
N GLY A 267 -10.84 -10.21 -36.05
CA GLY A 267 -12.29 -10.12 -36.14
C GLY A 267 -12.95 -9.43 -34.97
N HIS A 268 -12.20 -8.82 -34.04
CA HIS A 268 -12.79 -8.07 -32.94
C HIS A 268 -13.14 -6.63 -33.34
N TYR A 269 -14.23 -6.09 -32.79
CA TYR A 269 -14.60 -4.69 -32.98
C TYR A 269 -13.93 -3.82 -31.92
N VAL A 270 -12.69 -3.37 -32.20
CA VAL A 270 -11.87 -2.57 -31.29
C VAL A 270 -11.71 -1.16 -31.86
N GLU A 271 -11.91 -0.14 -31.03
CA GLU A 271 -11.65 1.27 -31.40
C GLU A 271 -10.72 1.91 -30.40
N GLY A 272 -9.78 2.73 -30.90
CA GLY A 272 -8.89 3.52 -30.04
C GLY A 272 -9.60 4.78 -29.53
N VAL A 273 -9.36 5.12 -28.28
CA VAL A 273 -9.84 6.39 -27.69
C VAL A 273 -9.27 7.59 -28.46
N VAL A 274 -10.12 8.53 -28.83
CA VAL A 274 -9.67 9.81 -29.41
C VAL A 274 -9.15 10.68 -28.27
N LYS A 275 -7.82 10.87 -28.22
CA LYS A 275 -7.15 11.72 -27.23
C LYS A 275 -7.05 13.15 -27.78
N GLY A 276 -7.53 14.13 -27.01
CA GLY A 276 -7.38 15.56 -27.27
C GLY A 276 -6.76 16.27 -26.07
N GLN A 277 -6.45 17.56 -26.22
CA GLN A 277 -6.03 18.39 -25.10
C GLN A 277 -7.11 18.36 -24.02
N ASP A 278 -6.74 18.09 -22.76
CA ASP A 278 -7.65 17.92 -21.61
C ASP A 278 -8.63 16.71 -21.66
N SER A 279 -8.44 15.74 -22.57
CA SER A 279 -9.34 14.58 -22.71
C SER A 279 -9.51 13.79 -21.41
N ILE A 280 -8.44 13.61 -20.63
CA ILE A 280 -8.48 12.93 -19.33
C ILE A 280 -9.40 13.66 -18.35
N ARG A 281 -9.28 14.98 -18.25
CA ARG A 281 -10.11 15.80 -17.36
C ARG A 281 -11.59 15.78 -17.78
N HIS A 282 -11.86 15.83 -19.07
CA HIS A 282 -13.22 15.71 -19.62
C HIS A 282 -13.83 14.35 -19.33
N SER A 283 -13.08 13.26 -19.54
CA SER A 283 -13.55 11.89 -19.26
C SER A 283 -13.85 11.70 -17.77
N ILE A 284 -12.95 12.15 -16.89
CA ILE A 284 -13.18 12.10 -15.44
C ILE A 284 -14.45 12.84 -15.04
N ASN A 285 -14.65 14.07 -15.59
CA ASN A 285 -15.84 14.88 -15.28
C ASN A 285 -17.12 14.23 -15.83
N ALA A 286 -17.06 13.59 -16.99
CA ALA A 286 -18.20 12.87 -17.55
C ALA A 286 -18.62 11.69 -16.64
N VAL A 287 -17.64 10.88 -16.18
CA VAL A 287 -17.91 9.75 -15.29
C VAL A 287 -18.39 10.21 -13.91
N LYS A 288 -17.87 11.33 -13.37
CA LYS A 288 -18.34 11.91 -12.09
C LYS A 288 -19.81 12.30 -12.09
N GLY A 289 -20.42 12.50 -13.26
CA GLY A 289 -21.85 12.76 -13.40
C GLY A 289 -22.74 11.54 -13.14
N TYR A 290 -22.14 10.36 -12.97
CA TYR A 290 -22.83 9.09 -12.71
C TYR A 290 -22.47 8.56 -11.32
N LYS A 291 -23.36 7.74 -10.75
CA LYS A 291 -23.01 6.86 -9.64
C LYS A 291 -22.33 5.61 -10.20
N LEU A 292 -21.21 5.19 -9.60
CA LEU A 292 -20.48 3.98 -9.98
C LEU A 292 -20.91 2.79 -9.10
N ASN A 293 -21.06 1.65 -9.74
CA ASN A 293 -21.41 0.39 -9.09
C ASN A 293 -20.52 -0.75 -9.61
#